data_cebc6dcb73e7359c448890a5d8686934
#
_entry.id   cebc6dcb73e7359c448890a5d8686934
#
_cell.length_a   1.000
_cell.length_b   1.000
_cell.length_c   1.000
_cell.angle_alpha   90.00
_cell.angle_beta   90.00
_cell.angle_gamma   90.00
#
_symmetry.space_group_name_H-M   'P 1'
#
loop_
_entity.id
_entity.type
_entity.pdbx_description
1 polymer ?
#
loop_
_entity_poly.entity_id
_entity_poly.type
_entity_poly.pdbx_seq_one_letter_code
_entity_poly.pdbx_strand_id
1 'polypeptide(L)'
;CIRDSVYGIMKAYCTRVGSGPFPTELFDETGKKIRDLGHEYGAVTGRERRCGWIDLVALKYSIMVNGVTQLIMMKSDVLDDFETIKACVAYKVNGEEIDYFPYDISEGLEPVYAELPGWKTDMTKMTSEDEFPEEFNAYVTFLEEQLETPIKIVSVGPDRGQTIERYTEE
;
A
#
# COMPACT_ATOMS: atom_id res chain seq x y z
N CYS A 1 2.44 14.94 28.30
CA CYS A 1 3.13 14.10 27.33
C CYS A 1 3.16 14.80 25.99
N ILE A 2 4.35 15.09 25.49
CA ILE A 2 4.52 15.54 24.10
C ILE A 2 4.63 14.26 23.27
N ARG A 3 3.76 14.12 22.28
CA ARG A 3 3.82 13.04 21.29
C ARG A 3 4.47 13.60 20.04
N ASP A 4 5.73 13.27 19.83
CA ASP A 4 6.56 13.86 18.80
C ASP A 4 6.27 13.25 17.42
N SER A 5 5.90 11.96 17.39
CA SER A 5 5.60 11.25 16.15
C SER A 5 4.53 10.18 16.35
N VAL A 6 3.78 9.90 15.27
CA VAL A 6 2.82 8.80 15.15
C VAL A 6 3.17 8.00 13.90
N TYR A 7 3.57 6.77 14.07
CA TYR A 7 3.88 5.85 12.96
C TYR A 7 2.61 5.13 12.51
N GLY A 8 2.25 5.31 11.25
CA GLY A 8 1.22 4.52 10.58
C GLY A 8 1.84 3.32 9.88
N ILE A 9 1.30 2.13 10.09
CA ILE A 9 1.75 0.92 9.39
C ILE A 9 0.80 0.64 8.25
N MET A 10 1.33 0.52 7.03
CA MET A 10 0.59 0.16 5.83
C MET A 10 1.27 -0.99 5.11
N LYS A 11 0.55 -1.70 4.25
CA LYS A 11 1.12 -2.62 3.28
C LYS A 11 1.29 -1.90 1.93
N ALA A 12 2.14 -2.42 1.07
CA ALA A 12 2.25 -1.95 -0.32
C ALA A 12 0.97 -2.22 -1.17
N TYR A 13 0.01 -2.94 -0.63
CA TYR A 13 -1.31 -3.25 -1.22
C TYR A 13 -2.37 -3.31 -0.13
N CYS A 14 -3.65 -3.36 -0.50
CA CYS A 14 -4.75 -3.44 0.45
C CYS A 14 -5.24 -4.88 0.68
N THR A 15 -5.65 -5.17 1.92
CA THR A 15 -6.34 -6.42 2.27
C THR A 15 -7.53 -6.15 3.16
N ARG A 16 -8.58 -6.99 3.03
CA ARG A 16 -9.74 -6.93 3.89
C ARG A 16 -10.21 -8.33 4.31
N VAL A 17 -10.68 -8.43 5.53
CA VAL A 17 -11.37 -9.62 6.07
C VAL A 17 -12.83 -9.27 6.29
N GLY A 18 -13.72 -10.19 5.93
CA GLY A 18 -15.16 -10.02 6.09
C GLY A 18 -15.84 -9.25 4.98
N SER A 19 -17.14 -9.01 5.16
CA SER A 19 -17.99 -8.25 4.24
C SER A 19 -17.78 -6.74 4.39
N GLY A 20 -18.28 -5.98 3.44
CA GLY A 20 -18.25 -4.54 3.41
C GLY A 20 -17.46 -3.99 2.21
N PRO A 21 -17.51 -2.68 2.00
CA PRO A 21 -16.95 -2.06 0.81
C PRO A 21 -15.43 -2.20 0.77
N PHE A 22 -14.92 -2.45 -0.43
CA PHE A 22 -13.49 -2.50 -0.73
C PHE A 22 -13.29 -1.99 -2.15
N PRO A 23 -13.17 -0.67 -2.34
CA PRO A 23 -13.17 -0.04 -3.66
C PRO A 23 -12.11 -0.58 -4.62
N THR A 24 -10.92 -0.91 -4.10
CA THR A 24 -9.79 -1.39 -4.91
C THR A 24 -9.68 -2.91 -4.98
N GLU A 25 -10.70 -3.66 -4.55
CA GLU A 25 -10.70 -5.12 -4.58
C GLU A 25 -10.51 -5.67 -5.99
N LEU A 26 -9.67 -6.69 -6.11
CA LEU A 26 -9.37 -7.38 -7.35
C LEU A 26 -9.97 -8.79 -7.34
N PHE A 27 -10.75 -9.09 -8.36
CA PHE A 27 -11.43 -10.39 -8.54
C PHE A 27 -10.76 -11.26 -9.62
N ASP A 28 -9.66 -10.77 -10.17
CA ASP A 28 -8.91 -11.39 -11.26
C ASP A 28 -7.66 -12.16 -10.75
N GLU A 29 -6.87 -12.67 -11.70
CA GLU A 29 -5.60 -13.35 -11.42
C GLU A 29 -4.58 -12.45 -10.70
N THR A 30 -4.68 -11.13 -10.85
CA THR A 30 -3.85 -10.17 -10.13
C THR A 30 -4.12 -10.21 -8.63
N GLY A 31 -5.41 -10.17 -8.26
CA GLY A 31 -5.82 -10.27 -6.86
C GLY A 31 -5.42 -11.62 -6.22
N LYS A 32 -5.53 -12.70 -7.00
CA LYS A 32 -5.07 -14.02 -6.58
C LYS A 32 -3.55 -14.05 -6.40
N LYS A 33 -2.78 -13.51 -7.34
CA LYS A 33 -1.32 -13.43 -7.26
C LYS A 33 -0.86 -12.66 -6.03
N ILE A 34 -1.46 -11.52 -5.71
CA ILE A 34 -1.18 -10.75 -4.49
C ILE A 34 -1.47 -11.59 -3.24
N ARG A 35 -2.60 -12.29 -3.22
CA ARG A 35 -2.99 -13.16 -2.08
C ARG A 35 -1.99 -14.28 -1.86
N ASP A 36 -1.59 -14.97 -2.93
CA ASP A 36 -0.71 -16.13 -2.85
C ASP A 36 0.71 -15.70 -2.42
N LEU A 37 1.29 -14.70 -3.08
CA LEU A 37 2.62 -14.16 -2.75
C LEU A 37 2.64 -13.54 -1.36
N GLY A 38 1.60 -12.81 -0.99
CA GLY A 38 1.46 -12.17 0.32
C GLY A 38 1.06 -13.12 1.44
N HIS A 39 0.79 -14.41 1.15
CA HIS A 39 0.25 -15.37 2.13
C HIS A 39 -0.98 -14.83 2.86
N GLU A 40 -1.89 -14.16 2.12
CA GLU A 40 -3.06 -13.49 2.68
C GLU A 40 -4.21 -14.49 2.95
N TYR A 41 -3.96 -15.34 3.91
CA TYR A 41 -4.89 -16.36 4.42
C TYR A 41 -5.04 -16.23 5.93
N GLY A 42 -6.20 -16.62 6.45
CA GLY A 42 -6.42 -16.66 7.89
C GLY A 42 -5.57 -17.72 8.57
N ALA A 43 -4.79 -17.34 9.58
CA ALA A 43 -3.84 -18.24 10.24
C ALA A 43 -4.50 -19.50 10.85
N VAL A 44 -5.75 -19.41 11.30
CA VAL A 44 -6.47 -20.52 11.93
C VAL A 44 -7.38 -21.25 10.95
N THR A 45 -8.11 -20.49 10.12
CA THR A 45 -9.15 -21.05 9.25
C THR A 45 -8.72 -21.28 7.82
N GLY A 46 -7.54 -20.79 7.42
CA GLY A 46 -7.09 -20.80 6.03
C GLY A 46 -7.96 -19.95 5.07
N ARG A 47 -8.92 -19.17 5.62
CA ARG A 47 -9.83 -18.38 4.79
C ARG A 47 -9.08 -17.33 4.00
N GLU A 48 -9.35 -17.23 2.71
CA GLU A 48 -8.79 -16.24 1.81
C GLU A 48 -9.17 -14.82 2.27
N ARG A 49 -8.18 -13.93 2.29
CA ARG A 49 -8.41 -12.49 2.44
C ARG A 49 -8.70 -11.88 1.08
N ARG A 50 -9.56 -10.90 1.07
CA ARG A 50 -9.81 -10.05 -0.10
C ARG A 50 -8.58 -9.17 -0.30
N CYS A 51 -8.07 -9.07 -1.53
CA CYS A 51 -6.87 -8.31 -1.86
C CYS A 51 -7.17 -7.31 -2.96
N GLY A 52 -6.45 -6.19 -2.96
CA GLY A 52 -6.59 -5.13 -3.95
C GLY A 52 -5.38 -4.21 -3.99
N TRP A 53 -5.34 -3.33 -4.99
CA TRP A 53 -4.32 -2.30 -5.08
C TRP A 53 -4.39 -1.34 -3.90
N ILE A 54 -3.28 -0.65 -3.63
CA ILE A 54 -3.22 0.36 -2.57
C ILE A 54 -4.25 1.46 -2.85
N ASP A 55 -4.95 1.88 -1.78
CA ASP A 55 -5.99 2.91 -1.83
C ASP A 55 -5.49 4.16 -1.09
N LEU A 56 -5.01 5.13 -1.87
CA LEU A 56 -4.43 6.35 -1.30
C LEU A 56 -5.50 7.29 -0.75
N VAL A 57 -6.73 7.24 -1.28
CA VAL A 57 -7.85 8.05 -0.75
C VAL A 57 -8.20 7.60 0.66
N ALA A 58 -8.37 6.29 0.86
CA ALA A 58 -8.62 5.72 2.18
C ALA A 58 -7.44 5.92 3.13
N LEU A 59 -6.21 5.84 2.62
CA LEU A 59 -5.00 6.01 3.42
C LEU A 59 -4.80 7.47 3.85
N LYS A 60 -5.02 8.47 2.98
CA LYS A 60 -5.06 9.90 3.33
C LYS A 60 -6.05 10.16 4.47
N TYR A 61 -7.25 9.62 4.36
CA TYR A 61 -8.26 9.74 5.41
C TYR A 61 -7.76 9.14 6.73
N SER A 62 -7.15 7.95 6.68
CA SER A 62 -6.61 7.27 7.86
C SER A 62 -5.47 8.06 8.51
N ILE A 63 -4.57 8.63 7.72
CA ILE A 63 -3.47 9.50 8.17
C ILE A 63 -4.02 10.70 8.93
N MET A 64 -5.00 11.39 8.33
CA MET A 64 -5.63 12.58 8.91
C MET A 64 -6.31 12.26 10.25
N VAL A 65 -7.14 11.22 10.31
CA VAL A 65 -7.92 10.88 11.52
C VAL A 65 -7.03 10.42 12.66
N ASN A 66 -5.93 9.73 12.38
CA ASN A 66 -5.01 9.21 13.40
C ASN A 66 -3.85 10.17 13.72
N GLY A 67 -3.70 11.28 12.98
CA GLY A 67 -2.59 12.20 13.15
C GLY A 67 -1.24 11.54 12.87
N VAL A 68 -1.18 10.68 11.85
CA VAL A 68 0.04 9.99 11.43
C VAL A 68 1.03 11.00 10.88
N THR A 69 2.27 10.92 11.33
CA THR A 69 3.35 11.81 10.89
C THR A 69 4.40 11.11 10.05
N GLN A 70 4.45 9.78 10.14
CA GLN A 70 5.41 8.94 9.42
C GLN A 70 4.79 7.59 9.10
N LEU A 71 5.18 6.97 8.00
CA LEU A 71 4.68 5.69 7.55
C LEU A 71 5.76 4.60 7.59
N ILE A 72 5.29 3.38 7.84
CA ILE A 72 6.06 2.14 7.69
C ILE A 72 5.36 1.33 6.61
N MET A 73 6.04 1.07 5.49
CA MET A 73 5.53 0.25 4.41
C MET A 73 5.98 -1.20 4.57
N MET A 74 5.01 -2.10 4.67
CA MET A 74 5.24 -3.53 4.83
C MET A 74 4.95 -4.28 3.54
N LYS A 75 5.63 -5.43 3.35
CA LYS A 75 5.33 -6.38 2.27
C LYS A 75 5.49 -5.81 0.87
N SER A 76 6.48 -4.96 0.65
CA SER A 76 6.81 -4.47 -0.69
C SER A 76 7.30 -5.58 -1.63
N ASP A 77 7.97 -6.59 -1.09
CA ASP A 77 8.42 -7.81 -1.76
C ASP A 77 7.32 -8.57 -2.51
N VAL A 78 6.09 -8.47 -2.03
CA VAL A 78 4.93 -9.12 -2.69
C VAL A 78 4.68 -8.58 -4.10
N LEU A 79 5.12 -7.35 -4.38
CA LEU A 79 4.95 -6.69 -5.66
C LEU A 79 6.16 -6.83 -6.61
N ASP A 80 7.23 -7.52 -6.21
CA ASP A 80 8.48 -7.66 -6.97
C ASP A 80 8.30 -8.19 -8.41
N ASP A 81 7.33 -9.08 -8.61
CA ASP A 81 7.08 -9.75 -9.90
C ASP A 81 6.04 -9.05 -10.80
N PHE A 82 5.57 -7.87 -10.43
CA PHE A 82 4.56 -7.16 -11.22
C PHE A 82 5.21 -6.27 -12.29
N GLU A 83 4.63 -6.23 -13.50
CA GLU A 83 5.07 -5.33 -14.57
C GLU A 83 4.54 -3.92 -14.39
N THR A 84 3.30 -3.84 -13.90
CA THR A 84 2.61 -2.59 -13.64
C THR A 84 1.98 -2.68 -12.27
N ILE A 85 2.17 -1.64 -11.48
CA ILE A 85 1.58 -1.48 -10.15
C ILE A 85 0.61 -0.32 -10.23
N LYS A 86 -0.57 -0.48 -9.60
CA LYS A 86 -1.59 0.56 -9.60
C LYS A 86 -1.80 1.09 -8.19
N ALA A 87 -2.04 2.40 -8.10
CA ALA A 87 -2.43 3.07 -6.87
C ALA A 87 -3.71 3.86 -7.11
N CYS A 88 -4.73 3.67 -6.28
CA CYS A 88 -5.97 4.41 -6.37
C CYS A 88 -5.76 5.82 -5.81
N VAL A 89 -5.93 6.82 -6.66
CA VAL A 89 -5.69 8.24 -6.34
C VAL A 89 -6.98 9.05 -6.17
N ALA A 90 -8.10 8.55 -6.70
CA ALA A 90 -9.41 9.17 -6.62
C ALA A 90 -10.51 8.11 -6.77
N TYR A 91 -11.75 8.49 -6.54
CA TYR A 91 -12.93 7.68 -6.86
C TYR A 91 -13.82 8.41 -7.85
N LYS A 92 -14.56 7.66 -8.66
CA LYS A 92 -15.69 8.17 -9.41
C LYS A 92 -16.99 7.73 -8.75
N VAL A 93 -17.86 8.68 -8.45
CA VAL A 93 -19.20 8.45 -7.90
C VAL A 93 -20.21 9.11 -8.83
N ASN A 94 -21.09 8.33 -9.44
CA ASN A 94 -22.07 8.82 -10.41
C ASN A 94 -21.47 9.65 -11.56
N GLY A 95 -20.23 9.34 -11.96
CA GLY A 95 -19.51 10.03 -13.04
C GLY A 95 -18.70 11.26 -12.61
N GLU A 96 -18.80 11.69 -11.36
CA GLU A 96 -17.99 12.76 -10.80
C GLU A 96 -16.76 12.17 -10.08
N GLU A 97 -15.58 12.75 -10.32
CA GLU A 97 -14.35 12.36 -9.66
C GLU A 97 -14.21 13.10 -8.32
N ILE A 98 -13.92 12.34 -7.26
CA ILE A 98 -13.71 12.84 -5.90
C ILE A 98 -12.37 12.32 -5.35
N ASP A 99 -11.67 13.13 -4.59
CA ASP A 99 -10.36 12.85 -3.97
C ASP A 99 -10.43 12.63 -2.46
N TYR A 100 -11.63 12.54 -1.92
CA TYR A 100 -11.88 12.31 -0.50
C TYR A 100 -12.64 11.00 -0.26
N PHE A 101 -12.50 10.44 0.93
CA PHE A 101 -13.20 9.22 1.33
C PHE A 101 -14.67 9.55 1.66
N PRO A 102 -15.64 9.06 0.88
CA PRO A 102 -17.04 9.40 1.09
C PRO A 102 -17.61 8.69 2.33
N TYR A 103 -18.59 9.34 2.99
CA TYR A 103 -19.30 8.75 4.13
C TYR A 103 -20.09 7.51 3.73
N ASP A 104 -20.75 7.55 2.58
CA ASP A 104 -21.48 6.43 2.02
C ASP A 104 -20.72 5.87 0.81
N ILE A 105 -20.22 4.65 0.96
CA ILE A 105 -19.61 3.91 -0.13
C ILE A 105 -20.71 3.11 -0.80
N SER A 106 -21.48 3.79 -1.64
CA SER A 106 -22.62 3.25 -2.36
C SER A 106 -22.22 2.36 -3.55
N GLU A 107 -23.17 1.62 -4.07
CA GLU A 107 -23.09 0.95 -5.37
C GLU A 107 -22.77 2.01 -6.45
N GLY A 108 -21.69 1.79 -7.22
CA GLY A 108 -21.27 2.71 -8.30
C GLY A 108 -20.06 3.56 -7.98
N LEU A 109 -19.37 3.32 -6.87
CA LEU A 109 -18.05 3.90 -6.64
C LEU A 109 -17.01 3.10 -7.44
N GLU A 110 -16.30 3.79 -8.33
CA GLU A 110 -15.23 3.22 -9.16
C GLU A 110 -13.88 3.84 -8.77
N PRO A 111 -12.83 3.02 -8.52
CA PRO A 111 -11.50 3.56 -8.25
C PRO A 111 -10.83 4.12 -9.52
N VAL A 112 -10.17 5.25 -9.38
CA VAL A 112 -9.32 5.88 -10.41
C VAL A 112 -7.87 5.56 -10.08
N TYR A 113 -7.16 4.93 -11.01
CA TYR A 113 -5.81 4.47 -10.78
C TYR A 113 -4.75 5.31 -11.50
N ALA A 114 -3.68 5.62 -10.80
CA ALA A 114 -2.38 5.88 -11.39
C ALA A 114 -1.66 4.56 -11.64
N GLU A 115 -1.00 4.43 -12.79
CA GLU A 115 -0.21 3.25 -13.15
C GLU A 115 1.28 3.59 -13.07
N LEU A 116 2.04 2.75 -12.40
CA LEU A 116 3.48 2.89 -12.22
C LEU A 116 4.18 1.63 -12.74
N PRO A 117 5.39 1.75 -13.26
CA PRO A 117 6.18 0.58 -13.64
C PRO A 117 6.53 -0.25 -12.41
N GLY A 118 6.46 -1.57 -12.53
CA GLY A 118 6.96 -2.48 -11.52
C GLY A 118 8.48 -2.61 -11.59
N TRP A 119 9.11 -2.91 -10.48
CA TRP A 119 10.58 -2.96 -10.38
C TRP A 119 11.18 -4.30 -10.80
N LYS A 120 10.42 -5.36 -10.91
CA LYS A 120 10.87 -6.68 -11.40
C LYS A 120 12.17 -7.18 -10.77
N THR A 121 12.37 -6.91 -9.51
CA THR A 121 13.61 -7.19 -8.79
C THR A 121 13.29 -7.82 -7.44
N ASP A 122 13.93 -8.94 -7.12
CA ASP A 122 13.86 -9.56 -5.80
C ASP A 122 14.56 -8.64 -4.76
N MET A 123 13.77 -7.94 -3.97
CA MET A 123 14.27 -7.01 -2.96
C MET A 123 14.63 -7.70 -1.63
N THR A 124 14.32 -8.97 -1.45
CA THR A 124 14.46 -9.67 -0.15
C THR A 124 15.88 -9.73 0.39
N LYS A 125 16.89 -9.47 -0.44
CA LYS A 125 18.32 -9.47 -0.08
C LYS A 125 18.90 -8.08 0.17
N MET A 126 18.13 -7.04 -0.07
CA MET A 126 18.57 -5.66 0.11
C MET A 126 18.62 -5.31 1.60
N THR A 127 19.61 -4.52 1.97
CA THR A 127 19.90 -4.12 3.35
C THR A 127 19.95 -2.60 3.54
N SER A 128 20.00 -1.85 2.43
CA SER A 128 20.08 -0.38 2.41
C SER A 128 19.14 0.17 1.33
N GLU A 129 18.66 1.41 1.54
CA GLU A 129 17.85 2.12 0.53
C GLU A 129 18.63 2.44 -0.75
N ASP A 130 19.97 2.51 -0.70
CA ASP A 130 20.81 2.73 -1.88
C ASP A 130 20.76 1.56 -2.88
N GLU A 131 20.31 0.38 -2.42
CA GLU A 131 20.16 -0.81 -3.25
C GLU A 131 18.80 -0.87 -3.97
N PHE A 132 17.88 0.04 -3.64
CA PHE A 132 16.53 0.03 -4.21
C PHE A 132 16.54 0.33 -5.71
N PRO A 133 15.80 -0.46 -6.54
CA PRO A 133 15.59 -0.16 -7.94
C PRO A 133 15.00 1.24 -8.16
N GLU A 134 15.33 1.86 -9.28
CA GLU A 134 14.82 3.19 -9.65
C GLU A 134 13.28 3.22 -9.67
N GLU A 135 12.66 2.16 -10.20
CA GLU A 135 11.20 2.04 -10.26
C GLU A 135 10.57 1.96 -8.87
N PHE A 136 11.23 1.27 -7.93
CA PHE A 136 10.76 1.21 -6.54
C PHE A 136 10.91 2.57 -5.84
N ASN A 137 12.03 3.25 -6.03
CA ASN A 137 12.22 4.60 -5.51
C ASN A 137 11.18 5.56 -6.07
N ALA A 138 10.88 5.49 -7.39
CA ALA A 138 9.84 6.29 -8.01
C ALA A 138 8.45 5.98 -7.42
N TYR A 139 8.15 4.70 -7.16
CA TYR A 139 6.90 4.28 -6.50
C TYR A 139 6.79 4.87 -5.09
N VAL A 140 7.84 4.75 -4.27
CA VAL A 140 7.83 5.28 -2.89
C VAL A 140 7.70 6.80 -2.90
N THR A 141 8.46 7.50 -3.75
CA THR A 141 8.37 8.96 -3.91
C THR A 141 6.96 9.39 -4.30
N PHE A 142 6.35 8.70 -5.28
CA PHE A 142 4.96 8.96 -5.68
C PHE A 142 3.98 8.80 -4.51
N LEU A 143 4.12 7.75 -3.70
CA LEU A 143 3.27 7.56 -2.51
C LEU A 143 3.46 8.69 -1.49
N GLU A 144 4.70 9.08 -1.20
CA GLU A 144 5.02 10.17 -0.27
C GLU A 144 4.43 11.51 -0.73
N GLU A 145 4.54 11.82 -2.03
CA GLU A 145 3.95 13.02 -2.62
C GLU A 145 2.42 13.01 -2.53
N GLN A 146 1.80 11.87 -2.86
CA GLN A 146 0.35 11.75 -2.79
C GLN A 146 -0.18 11.81 -1.35
N LEU A 147 0.52 11.23 -0.39
CA LEU A 147 0.10 11.14 1.01
C LEU A 147 0.56 12.33 1.86
N GLU A 148 1.45 13.17 1.33
CA GLU A 148 2.11 14.27 2.08
C GLU A 148 2.72 13.78 3.41
N THR A 149 3.19 12.53 3.42
CA THR A 149 3.67 11.87 4.64
C THR A 149 4.86 10.96 4.29
N PRO A 150 6.02 11.11 4.94
CA PRO A 150 7.22 10.34 4.63
C PRO A 150 7.07 8.87 5.02
N ILE A 151 7.60 7.99 4.17
CA ILE A 151 7.74 6.55 4.43
C ILE A 151 9.14 6.31 5.00
N LYS A 152 9.25 6.24 6.31
CA LYS A 152 10.53 6.14 7.02
C LYS A 152 11.12 4.74 7.04
N ILE A 153 10.29 3.72 6.96
CA ILE A 153 10.70 2.32 7.06
C ILE A 153 10.01 1.52 5.96
N VAL A 154 10.79 0.68 5.29
CA VAL A 154 10.30 -0.26 4.27
C VAL A 154 10.69 -1.68 4.67
N SER A 155 9.72 -2.60 4.69
CA SER A 155 9.99 -4.02 4.84
C SER A 155 9.97 -4.70 3.47
N VAL A 156 11.08 -5.33 3.14
CA VAL A 156 11.33 -6.05 1.87
C VAL A 156 11.28 -7.57 2.04
N GLY A 157 10.75 -8.05 3.15
CA GLY A 157 10.58 -9.48 3.43
C GLY A 157 10.10 -9.75 4.84
N PRO A 158 9.87 -11.04 5.21
CA PRO A 158 9.30 -11.44 6.49
C PRO A 158 10.28 -11.36 7.67
N ASP A 159 11.59 -11.37 7.42
CA ASP A 159 12.59 -11.41 8.46
C ASP A 159 12.90 -10.02 9.02
N ARG A 160 13.30 -9.98 10.31
CA ARG A 160 13.64 -8.72 10.98
C ARG A 160 14.78 -7.96 10.29
N GLY A 161 15.74 -8.68 9.71
CA GLY A 161 16.85 -8.08 8.96
C GLY A 161 16.47 -7.50 7.61
N GLN A 162 15.22 -7.74 7.14
CA GLN A 162 14.66 -7.23 5.89
C GLN A 162 13.79 -5.98 6.12
N THR A 163 14.12 -5.23 7.16
CA THR A 163 13.50 -3.94 7.48
C THR A 163 14.54 -2.85 7.28
N ILE A 164 14.30 -1.96 6.32
CA ILE A 164 15.22 -0.91 5.89
C ILE A 164 14.70 0.43 6.38
N GLU A 165 15.52 1.13 7.16
CA GLU A 165 15.25 2.50 7.58
C GLU A 165 15.73 3.46 6.48
N ARG A 166 14.85 4.41 6.12
CA ARG A 166 15.13 5.48 5.17
C ARG A 166 15.34 6.78 5.92
N TYR A 167 16.08 7.69 5.35
CA TYR A 167 16.37 9.00 5.96
C TYR A 167 17.04 8.87 7.35
N THR A 168 18.03 8.01 7.47
CA THR A 168 18.91 8.05 8.64
C THR A 168 19.71 9.35 8.58
N GLU A 169 19.38 10.28 9.50
CA GLU A 169 20.25 11.45 9.69
C GLU A 169 21.62 10.96 10.16
N GLU A 170 22.70 11.40 9.49
CA GLU A 170 24.08 11.22 9.95
C GLU A 170 24.35 11.98 11.24
#